data_601d6151db1f7329d919587e89ef1a44
#
_entry.id   601d6151db1f7329d919587e89ef1a44
#
_cell.length_a   1.000
_cell.length_b   1.000
_cell.length_c   1.000
_cell.angle_alpha   90.00
_cell.angle_beta   90.00
_cell.angle_gamma   90.00
#
_symmetry.space_group_name_H-M   'P 1'
#
loop_
_entity.id
_entity.type
_entity.pdbx_description
1 polymer ?
#
loop_
_entity_poly.entity_id
_entity_poly.type
_entity_poly.pdbx_seq_one_letter_code
_entity_poly.pdbx_strand_id
1 'polypeptide(L)'
;MKAEYKPFVDELIELCIKEDIGDGDHTSLSCIPSDEHGRMRLLCKQEGIIAGIEIAQVVFHRLDPEMEFEQVLSDGDRVKPGDVAFYVSGRLRSLLQAERILLNIMQRMSGVATQTAVYVKRLEGLRTKVLDTRKTTPGMRVLDKMAVKIGGGENHRMGLFDMILLKDNHIDFAGGIRPAIEGVRRYLAAKGKTIPIECEVRTLEDIDEVFAAGGVDRIMFDNFTPEMTRRAVEKVAGRCETESSGGITLSTMRDYAECGVDFISVGALTHQIKSLDMSLKACE
;
A
#
# COMPACT_ATOMS: atom_id res chain seq x y z
N MET A 1 4.79 10.77 -7.84
CA MET A 1 3.41 10.20 -7.57
C MET A 1 2.63 10.08 -8.87
N LYS A 2 1.80 9.04 -9.03
CA LYS A 2 0.90 8.91 -10.20
C LYS A 2 -0.16 10.02 -10.18
N ALA A 3 -0.51 10.55 -11.36
CA ALA A 3 -1.52 11.62 -11.47
C ALA A 3 -2.89 11.24 -10.88
N GLU A 4 -3.27 9.97 -11.01
CA GLU A 4 -4.54 9.43 -10.47
C GLU A 4 -4.60 9.41 -8.93
N TYR A 5 -3.45 9.46 -8.23
CA TYR A 5 -3.38 9.47 -6.77
C TYR A 5 -3.47 10.87 -6.18
N LYS A 6 -3.10 11.89 -6.97
CA LYS A 6 -3.01 13.27 -6.52
C LYS A 6 -4.28 13.79 -5.86
N PRO A 7 -5.51 13.60 -6.41
CA PRO A 7 -6.73 14.11 -5.77
C PRO A 7 -6.93 13.53 -4.36
N PHE A 8 -6.69 12.22 -4.18
CA PHE A 8 -6.83 11.55 -2.88
C PHE A 8 -5.81 12.02 -1.86
N VAL A 9 -4.57 12.29 -2.30
CA VAL A 9 -3.52 12.82 -1.44
C VAL A 9 -3.82 14.26 -1.04
N ASP A 10 -4.25 15.09 -1.98
CA ASP A 10 -4.64 16.48 -1.71
C ASP A 10 -5.79 16.55 -0.69
N GLU A 11 -6.85 15.75 -0.87
CA GLU A 11 -7.98 15.68 0.07
C GLU A 11 -7.54 15.21 1.47
N LEU A 12 -6.66 14.21 1.54
CA LEU A 12 -6.13 13.72 2.81
C LEU A 12 -5.31 14.80 3.53
N ILE A 13 -4.44 15.50 2.81
CA ILE A 13 -3.62 16.58 3.40
C ILE A 13 -4.51 17.72 3.91
N GLU A 14 -5.54 18.12 3.15
CA GLU A 14 -6.52 19.11 3.60
C GLU A 14 -7.23 18.67 4.88
N LEU A 15 -7.63 17.39 4.95
CA LEU A 15 -8.25 16.83 6.16
C LEU A 15 -7.30 16.90 7.35
N CYS A 16 -6.03 16.50 7.16
CA CYS A 16 -5.00 16.55 8.21
C CYS A 16 -4.72 17.98 8.70
N ILE A 17 -4.66 18.94 7.78
CA ILE A 17 -4.48 20.37 8.12
C ILE A 17 -5.68 20.86 8.97
N LYS A 18 -6.89 20.54 8.56
CA LYS A 18 -8.10 20.91 9.29
C LYS A 18 -8.17 20.25 10.66
N GLU A 19 -7.74 18.98 10.78
CA GLU A 19 -7.76 18.21 12.03
C GLU A 19 -6.72 18.74 13.04
N ASP A 20 -5.50 19.04 12.58
CA ASP A 20 -4.36 19.32 13.47
C ASP A 20 -4.18 20.82 13.75
N ILE A 21 -4.48 21.69 12.77
CA ILE A 21 -4.26 23.14 12.90
C ILE A 21 -5.54 23.87 13.32
N GLY A 22 -6.70 23.47 12.80
CA GLY A 22 -7.99 24.09 13.12
C GLY A 22 -8.01 25.57 12.80
N ASP A 23 -8.24 26.41 13.84
CA ASP A 23 -8.26 27.86 13.75
C ASP A 23 -6.87 28.51 13.99
N GLY A 24 -5.82 27.70 14.23
CA GLY A 24 -4.43 28.15 14.30
C GLY A 24 -3.57 27.39 15.31
N ASP A 25 -2.27 27.31 15.04
CA ASP A 25 -1.27 26.86 16.00
C ASP A 25 -0.99 27.99 17.02
N HIS A 26 -1.79 28.02 18.11
CA HIS A 26 -1.71 29.06 19.11
C HIS A 26 -0.34 29.13 19.80
N THR A 27 0.41 28.03 19.87
CA THR A 27 1.77 28.05 20.43
C THR A 27 2.70 28.85 19.53
N SER A 28 2.80 28.51 18.27
CA SER A 28 3.66 29.22 17.32
C SER A 28 3.19 30.66 17.10
N LEU A 29 1.88 30.89 17.05
CA LEU A 29 1.31 32.23 16.90
C LEU A 29 1.66 33.15 18.06
N SER A 30 1.77 32.60 19.28
CA SER A 30 2.04 33.41 20.51
C SER A 30 3.51 33.73 20.73
N CYS A 31 4.45 32.88 20.27
CA CYS A 31 5.86 33.01 20.66
C CYS A 31 6.84 33.16 19.50
N ILE A 32 6.41 32.93 18.23
CA ILE A 32 7.28 33.05 17.07
C ILE A 32 6.84 34.23 16.19
N PRO A 33 7.73 35.17 15.84
CA PRO A 33 7.42 36.25 14.89
C PRO A 33 6.96 35.70 13.54
N SER A 34 6.08 36.42 12.84
CA SER A 34 5.48 35.95 11.58
C SER A 34 6.46 35.86 10.43
N ASP A 35 7.52 36.67 10.50
CA ASP A 35 8.59 36.81 9.50
C ASP A 35 9.85 36.03 9.84
N GLU A 36 9.84 35.28 10.95
CA GLU A 36 10.99 34.52 11.38
C GLU A 36 11.15 33.26 10.46
N HIS A 37 12.37 33.06 9.98
CA HIS A 37 12.76 31.94 9.09
C HIS A 37 13.74 31.02 9.78
N GLY A 38 13.75 29.77 9.36
CA GLY A 38 14.68 28.78 9.88
C GLY A 38 14.83 27.57 8.96
N ARG A 39 15.69 26.67 9.40
CA ARG A 39 15.99 25.43 8.70
C ARG A 39 15.80 24.24 9.62
N MET A 40 15.20 23.18 9.11
CA MET A 40 15.02 21.92 9.82
C MET A 40 15.50 20.74 8.98
N ARG A 41 15.83 19.64 9.64
CA ARG A 41 16.21 18.37 8.99
C ARG A 41 15.40 17.20 9.53
N LEU A 42 15.05 16.26 8.64
CA LEU A 42 14.42 15.00 9.03
C LEU A 42 15.50 13.97 9.37
N LEU A 43 15.49 13.49 10.62
CA LEU A 43 16.39 12.46 11.14
C LEU A 43 15.67 11.13 11.27
N CYS A 44 16.24 10.08 10.70
CA CYS A 44 15.84 8.71 10.94
C CYS A 44 16.40 8.23 12.29
N LYS A 45 15.56 7.54 13.09
CA LYS A 45 15.94 7.04 14.42
C LYS A 45 15.99 5.52 14.51
N GLN A 46 15.59 4.83 13.44
CA GLN A 46 15.55 3.37 13.34
C GLN A 46 16.04 2.94 11.96
N GLU A 47 16.46 1.67 11.87
CA GLU A 47 16.72 1.03 10.58
C GLU A 47 15.43 0.69 9.87
N GLY A 48 15.39 0.90 8.54
CA GLY A 48 14.23 0.56 7.72
C GLY A 48 14.37 1.02 6.29
N ILE A 49 13.22 1.12 5.64
CA ILE A 49 13.05 1.70 4.30
C ILE A 49 12.30 3.01 4.46
N ILE A 50 12.89 4.11 3.98
CA ILE A 50 12.21 5.40 4.02
C ILE A 50 11.14 5.47 2.92
N ALA A 51 9.98 6.06 3.28
CA ALA A 51 8.90 6.28 2.33
C ALA A 51 8.08 7.52 2.70
N GLY A 52 7.64 8.26 1.68
CA GLY A 52 6.81 9.45 1.83
C GLY A 52 7.55 10.77 1.71
N ILE A 53 8.77 10.79 1.19
CA ILE A 53 9.54 12.04 0.96
C ILE A 53 8.80 12.94 -0.02
N GLU A 54 8.27 12.39 -1.11
CA GLU A 54 7.45 13.16 -2.06
C GLU A 54 6.19 13.71 -1.39
N ILE A 55 5.57 12.97 -0.48
CA ILE A 55 4.39 13.44 0.27
C ILE A 55 4.76 14.54 1.25
N ALA A 56 5.90 14.44 1.93
CA ALA A 56 6.40 15.50 2.82
C ALA A 56 6.58 16.82 2.07
N GLN A 57 7.15 16.78 0.87
CA GLN A 57 7.28 17.96 0.02
C GLN A 57 5.93 18.58 -0.32
N VAL A 58 4.91 17.75 -0.63
CA VAL A 58 3.55 18.23 -0.89
C VAL A 58 2.95 18.89 0.36
N VAL A 59 3.13 18.31 1.55
CA VAL A 59 2.65 18.88 2.83
C VAL A 59 3.27 20.25 3.08
N PHE A 60 4.60 20.36 2.94
CA PHE A 60 5.30 21.63 3.14
C PHE A 60 4.79 22.72 2.19
N HIS A 61 4.79 22.44 0.88
CA HIS A 61 4.33 23.43 -0.11
C HIS A 61 2.84 23.76 0.00
N ARG A 62 2.04 22.89 0.61
CA ARG A 62 0.63 23.18 0.86
C ARG A 62 0.44 24.22 1.97
N LEU A 63 1.27 24.19 2.99
CA LEU A 63 1.26 25.14 4.10
C LEU A 63 2.00 26.45 3.76
N ASP A 64 3.08 26.35 2.99
CA ASP A 64 3.86 27.48 2.55
C ASP A 64 4.53 27.20 1.20
N PRO A 65 4.00 27.78 0.09
CA PRO A 65 4.57 27.56 -1.25
C PRO A 65 6.00 28.08 -1.42
N GLU A 66 6.49 28.97 -0.53
CA GLU A 66 7.82 29.54 -0.60
C GLU A 66 8.89 28.70 0.13
N MET A 67 8.49 27.55 0.76
CA MET A 67 9.46 26.67 1.41
C MET A 67 10.43 26.05 0.41
N GLU A 68 11.70 26.07 0.78
CA GLU A 68 12.77 25.38 0.05
C GLU A 68 12.96 23.98 0.60
N PHE A 69 12.95 22.97 -0.27
CA PHE A 69 13.09 21.56 0.09
C PHE A 69 14.33 20.97 -0.58
N GLU A 70 15.29 20.53 0.24
CA GLU A 70 16.53 19.89 -0.20
C GLU A 70 16.48 18.39 0.13
N GLN A 71 16.20 17.57 -0.87
CA GLN A 71 16.15 16.13 -0.75
C GLN A 71 17.54 15.53 -0.67
N VAL A 72 17.80 14.67 0.34
CA VAL A 72 19.06 13.91 0.52
C VAL A 72 18.89 12.44 0.16
N LEU A 73 17.81 11.83 0.63
CA LEU A 73 17.47 10.43 0.35
C LEU A 73 16.24 10.35 -0.56
N SER A 74 16.05 9.18 -1.16
CA SER A 74 14.90 8.88 -2.02
C SER A 74 13.99 7.83 -1.37
N ASP A 75 12.71 7.86 -1.72
CA ASP A 75 11.78 6.80 -1.32
C ASP A 75 12.31 5.43 -1.77
N GLY A 76 12.39 4.48 -0.85
CA GLY A 76 12.96 3.15 -1.05
C GLY A 76 14.39 2.98 -0.55
N ASP A 77 15.08 4.05 -0.19
CA ASP A 77 16.42 3.95 0.38
C ASP A 77 16.39 3.27 1.75
N ARG A 78 17.44 2.48 2.03
CA ARG A 78 17.67 1.92 3.36
C ARG A 78 18.25 2.99 4.26
N VAL A 79 17.68 3.11 5.46
CA VAL A 79 18.10 4.09 6.46
C VAL A 79 18.51 3.42 7.76
N LYS A 80 19.35 4.13 8.52
CA LYS A 80 19.79 3.78 9.88
C LYS A 80 19.70 4.99 10.80
N PRO A 81 19.77 4.80 12.12
CA PRO A 81 19.78 5.90 13.07
C PRO A 81 20.85 6.95 12.74
N GLY A 82 20.43 8.23 12.69
CA GLY A 82 21.27 9.37 12.39
C GLY A 82 21.28 9.82 10.92
N ASP A 83 20.74 9.03 10.00
CA ASP A 83 20.63 9.44 8.60
C ASP A 83 19.65 10.61 8.46
N VAL A 84 20.02 11.58 7.60
CA VAL A 84 19.21 12.74 7.26
C VAL A 84 18.50 12.47 5.93
N ALA A 85 17.17 12.56 5.92
CA ALA A 85 16.39 12.30 4.72
C ALA A 85 16.25 13.52 3.82
N PHE A 86 16.09 14.70 4.42
CA PHE A 86 15.99 15.98 3.72
C PHE A 86 16.25 17.15 4.68
N TYR A 87 16.49 18.31 4.09
CA TYR A 87 16.42 19.61 4.76
C TYR A 87 15.25 20.39 4.20
N VAL A 88 14.69 21.28 5.02
CA VAL A 88 13.64 22.21 4.64
C VAL A 88 13.88 23.56 5.27
N SER A 89 13.73 24.64 4.52
CA SER A 89 13.90 26.01 4.98
C SER A 89 12.67 26.84 4.62
N GLY A 90 12.29 27.77 5.49
CA GLY A 90 11.11 28.63 5.29
C GLY A 90 10.65 29.30 6.57
N ARG A 91 9.42 29.82 6.56
CA ARG A 91 8.82 30.44 7.73
C ARG A 91 8.66 29.45 8.89
N LEU A 92 9.20 29.78 10.07
CA LEU A 92 9.21 28.85 11.21
C LEU A 92 7.81 28.40 11.62
N ARG A 93 6.82 29.29 11.59
CA ARG A 93 5.42 28.92 11.91
C ARG A 93 4.91 27.81 11.00
N SER A 94 5.15 27.91 9.69
CA SER A 94 4.71 26.93 8.71
C SER A 94 5.49 25.60 8.83
N LEU A 95 6.79 25.65 9.12
CA LEU A 95 7.61 24.47 9.39
C LEU A 95 7.10 23.66 10.59
N LEU A 96 6.76 24.35 11.70
CA LEU A 96 6.24 23.73 12.92
C LEU A 96 4.84 23.15 12.73
N GLN A 97 3.97 23.82 11.98
CA GLN A 97 2.63 23.32 11.62
C GLN A 97 2.71 22.07 10.75
N ALA A 98 3.69 21.97 9.83
CA ALA A 98 3.89 20.80 8.99
C ALA A 98 4.39 19.58 9.75
N GLU A 99 5.16 19.77 10.83
CA GLU A 99 5.95 18.75 11.50
C GLU A 99 5.13 17.49 11.84
N ARG A 100 4.03 17.64 12.56
CA ARG A 100 3.27 16.48 13.02
C ARG A 100 2.56 15.76 11.90
N ILE A 101 1.97 16.49 10.96
CA ILE A 101 1.26 15.96 9.80
C ILE A 101 2.21 15.08 8.97
N LEU A 102 3.36 15.64 8.57
CA LEU A 102 4.32 14.89 7.75
C LEU A 102 4.93 13.70 8.50
N LEU A 103 5.26 13.84 9.79
CA LEU A 103 5.84 12.73 10.56
C LEU A 103 4.85 11.57 10.69
N ASN A 104 3.57 11.83 10.96
CA ASN A 104 2.57 10.78 11.05
C ASN A 104 2.45 10.01 9.73
N ILE A 105 2.46 10.71 8.60
CA ILE A 105 2.40 10.10 7.27
C ILE A 105 3.67 9.31 6.96
N MET A 106 4.85 9.94 7.07
CA MET A 106 6.11 9.31 6.71
C MET A 106 6.48 8.12 7.60
N GLN A 107 6.27 8.25 8.91
CA GLN A 107 6.53 7.17 9.86
C GLN A 107 5.67 5.93 9.54
N ARG A 108 4.40 6.14 9.18
CA ARG A 108 3.50 5.06 8.76
C ARG A 108 3.94 4.47 7.42
N MET A 109 4.14 5.29 6.39
CA MET A 109 4.56 4.81 5.06
C MET A 109 5.88 4.04 5.14
N SER A 110 6.86 4.55 5.88
CA SER A 110 8.14 3.88 6.08
C SER A 110 7.99 2.58 6.86
N GLY A 111 7.07 2.51 7.82
CA GLY A 111 6.73 1.27 8.53
C GLY A 111 6.16 0.21 7.58
N VAL A 112 5.21 0.60 6.70
CA VAL A 112 4.65 -0.29 5.66
C VAL A 112 5.73 -0.75 4.69
N ALA A 113 6.56 0.17 4.18
CA ALA A 113 7.65 -0.14 3.24
C ALA A 113 8.68 -1.09 3.87
N THR A 114 9.09 -0.81 5.12
CA THR A 114 10.03 -1.65 5.87
C THR A 114 9.50 -3.06 6.06
N GLN A 115 8.25 -3.20 6.51
CA GLN A 115 7.62 -4.50 6.67
C GLN A 115 7.51 -5.23 5.34
N THR A 116 7.08 -4.54 4.28
CA THR A 116 6.97 -5.13 2.94
C THR A 116 8.32 -5.67 2.46
N ALA A 117 9.41 -4.91 2.65
CA ALA A 117 10.75 -5.35 2.28
C ALA A 117 11.17 -6.65 3.01
N VAL A 118 10.73 -6.87 4.25
CA VAL A 118 10.97 -8.12 4.98
C VAL A 118 10.24 -9.28 4.31
N TYR A 119 8.98 -9.09 3.91
CA TYR A 119 8.20 -10.12 3.19
C TYR A 119 8.79 -10.41 1.80
N VAL A 120 9.15 -9.36 1.05
CA VAL A 120 9.82 -9.51 -0.26
C VAL A 120 11.11 -10.29 -0.15
N LYS A 121 11.95 -9.97 0.84
CA LYS A 121 13.20 -10.69 1.10
C LYS A 121 12.97 -12.18 1.40
N ARG A 122 11.87 -12.53 2.05
CA ARG A 122 11.52 -13.94 2.33
C ARG A 122 11.27 -14.75 1.07
N LEU A 123 10.88 -14.10 -0.03
CA LEU A 123 10.64 -14.71 -1.34
C LEU A 123 11.84 -14.64 -2.29
N GLU A 124 12.99 -14.17 -1.82
CA GLU A 124 14.20 -14.07 -2.65
C GLU A 124 14.54 -15.41 -3.32
N GLY A 125 14.83 -15.38 -4.63
CA GLY A 125 15.09 -16.56 -5.45
C GLY A 125 13.84 -17.26 -6.00
N LEU A 126 12.63 -16.80 -5.67
CA LEU A 126 11.36 -17.32 -6.18
C LEU A 126 10.70 -16.31 -7.12
N ARG A 127 9.87 -16.80 -8.06
CA ARG A 127 9.12 -15.94 -8.99
C ARG A 127 7.90 -15.25 -8.35
N THR A 128 7.43 -15.81 -7.24
CA THR A 128 6.24 -15.35 -6.53
C THR A 128 6.40 -13.95 -5.99
N LYS A 129 5.39 -13.10 -6.15
CA LYS A 129 5.36 -11.73 -5.64
C LYS A 129 4.38 -11.61 -4.48
N VAL A 130 4.69 -10.73 -3.52
CA VAL A 130 3.77 -10.42 -2.42
C VAL A 130 2.86 -9.26 -2.82
N LEU A 131 1.55 -9.42 -2.57
CA LEU A 131 0.52 -8.41 -2.79
C LEU A 131 0.03 -7.84 -1.45
N ASP A 132 -0.32 -6.57 -1.49
CA ASP A 132 -1.18 -5.98 -0.46
C ASP A 132 -2.65 -6.44 -0.61
N THR A 133 -3.52 -5.85 0.18
CA THR A 133 -4.97 -6.08 0.14
C THR A 133 -5.72 -4.75 0.26
N ARG A 134 -7.05 -4.82 0.36
CA ARG A 134 -7.89 -3.67 0.73
C ARG A 134 -7.99 -3.42 2.24
N LYS A 135 -7.28 -4.21 3.07
CA LYS A 135 -7.24 -4.06 4.54
C LYS A 135 -6.28 -2.93 4.93
N THR A 136 -6.55 -1.73 4.46
CA THR A 136 -5.80 -0.49 4.71
C THR A 136 -6.51 0.36 5.77
N THR A 137 -5.78 1.29 6.40
CA THR A 137 -6.41 2.31 7.25
C THR A 137 -7.37 3.16 6.39
N PRO A 138 -8.61 3.40 6.85
CA PRO A 138 -9.53 4.27 6.14
C PRO A 138 -8.90 5.63 5.81
N GLY A 139 -9.09 6.10 4.58
CA GLY A 139 -8.48 7.33 4.04
C GLY A 139 -7.01 7.19 3.61
N MET A 140 -6.25 6.22 4.13
CA MET A 140 -4.81 6.07 3.87
C MET A 140 -4.46 5.10 2.73
N ARG A 141 -5.44 4.52 2.02
CA ARG A 141 -5.19 3.44 1.06
C ARG A 141 -4.17 3.78 -0.01
N VAL A 142 -4.25 4.96 -0.58
CA VAL A 142 -3.29 5.40 -1.61
C VAL A 142 -1.87 5.37 -1.07
N LEU A 143 -1.65 5.95 0.12
CA LEU A 143 -0.34 6.02 0.76
C LEU A 143 0.16 4.64 1.22
N ASP A 144 -0.71 3.80 1.80
CA ASP A 144 -0.37 2.43 2.18
C ASP A 144 0.10 1.62 0.96
N LYS A 145 -0.63 1.72 -0.16
CA LYS A 145 -0.29 0.99 -1.39
C LYS A 145 0.97 1.55 -2.08
N MET A 146 1.18 2.86 -2.03
CA MET A 146 2.45 3.46 -2.47
C MET A 146 3.61 2.91 -1.65
N ALA A 147 3.46 2.85 -0.32
CA ALA A 147 4.48 2.34 0.58
C ALA A 147 4.78 0.85 0.35
N VAL A 148 3.79 0.04 0.05
CA VAL A 148 4.00 -1.37 -0.36
C VAL A 148 4.87 -1.46 -1.62
N LYS A 149 4.61 -0.63 -2.64
CA LYS A 149 5.43 -0.57 -3.85
C LYS A 149 6.86 -0.14 -3.56
N ILE A 150 7.03 0.88 -2.71
CA ILE A 150 8.35 1.37 -2.27
C ILE A 150 9.12 0.27 -1.55
N GLY A 151 8.45 -0.57 -0.75
CA GLY A 151 9.05 -1.72 -0.07
C GLY A 151 9.33 -2.93 -0.98
N GLY A 152 9.04 -2.84 -2.29
CA GLY A 152 9.29 -3.89 -3.29
C GLY A 152 8.14 -4.89 -3.47
N GLY A 153 7.00 -4.71 -2.82
CA GLY A 153 5.80 -5.48 -3.05
C GLY A 153 5.00 -5.04 -4.27
N GLU A 154 3.91 -5.74 -4.54
CA GLU A 154 2.97 -5.38 -5.61
C GLU A 154 1.60 -5.01 -5.01
N ASN A 155 0.83 -4.22 -5.75
CA ASN A 155 -0.52 -3.86 -5.34
C ASN A 155 -1.55 -4.84 -5.91
N HIS A 156 -2.41 -5.36 -5.06
CA HIS A 156 -3.70 -5.89 -5.46
C HIS A 156 -4.62 -4.73 -5.89
N ARG A 157 -5.83 -5.01 -6.35
CA ARG A 157 -6.79 -3.97 -6.76
C ARG A 157 -6.85 -2.80 -5.76
N MET A 158 -6.95 -1.59 -6.32
CA MET A 158 -7.05 -0.36 -5.53
C MET A 158 -8.40 -0.28 -4.81
N GLY A 159 -9.47 -0.66 -5.50
CA GLY A 159 -10.83 -0.54 -4.97
C GLY A 159 -11.76 -1.63 -5.48
N LEU A 160 -13.05 -1.29 -5.58
CA LEU A 160 -14.07 -2.17 -6.16
C LEU A 160 -14.32 -1.87 -7.65
N PHE A 161 -13.54 -0.96 -8.22
CA PHE A 161 -13.76 -0.39 -9.56
C PHE A 161 -12.72 -0.82 -10.61
N ASP A 162 -11.57 -1.32 -10.19
CA ASP A 162 -10.42 -1.60 -11.06
C ASP A 162 -10.16 -3.10 -11.31
N MET A 163 -10.84 -3.98 -10.57
CA MET A 163 -10.82 -5.42 -10.77
C MET A 163 -12.08 -6.06 -10.17
N ILE A 164 -12.70 -6.98 -10.88
CA ILE A 164 -13.71 -7.88 -10.31
C ILE A 164 -12.97 -8.93 -9.45
N LEU A 165 -13.44 -9.14 -8.23
CA LEU A 165 -13.03 -10.26 -7.38
C LEU A 165 -14.29 -10.95 -6.87
N LEU A 166 -14.57 -12.12 -7.44
CA LEU A 166 -15.65 -13.01 -6.99
C LEU A 166 -15.18 -13.76 -5.76
N LYS A 167 -15.73 -13.37 -4.61
CA LYS A 167 -15.49 -14.00 -3.33
C LYS A 167 -16.55 -15.06 -3.02
N ASP A 168 -16.29 -15.86 -1.98
CA ASP A 168 -17.20 -16.89 -1.46
C ASP A 168 -18.67 -16.44 -1.44
N ASN A 169 -18.96 -15.32 -0.76
CA ASN A 169 -20.32 -14.79 -0.65
C ASN A 169 -20.92 -14.37 -2.01
N HIS A 170 -20.11 -13.85 -2.94
CA HIS A 170 -20.60 -13.52 -4.28
C HIS A 170 -21.01 -14.77 -5.04
N ILE A 171 -20.19 -15.81 -4.94
CA ILE A 171 -20.41 -17.10 -5.59
C ILE A 171 -21.66 -17.78 -5.01
N ASP A 172 -21.77 -17.83 -3.69
CA ASP A 172 -22.89 -18.48 -2.99
C ASP A 172 -24.22 -17.75 -3.32
N PHE A 173 -24.26 -16.41 -3.27
CA PHE A 173 -25.47 -15.64 -3.61
C PHE A 173 -25.81 -15.68 -5.10
N ALA A 174 -24.84 -15.87 -5.98
CA ALA A 174 -25.09 -16.02 -7.42
C ALA A 174 -25.60 -17.42 -7.81
N GLY A 175 -25.55 -18.39 -6.89
CA GLY A 175 -25.94 -19.79 -7.14
C GLY A 175 -24.82 -20.66 -7.70
N GLY A 176 -23.54 -20.26 -7.52
CA GLY A 176 -22.34 -21.01 -7.91
C GLY A 176 -21.37 -20.23 -8.79
N ILE A 177 -20.23 -20.82 -9.08
CA ILE A 177 -19.12 -20.21 -9.83
C ILE A 177 -19.55 -19.82 -11.24
N ARG A 178 -20.14 -20.75 -11.98
CA ARG A 178 -20.58 -20.49 -13.37
C ARG A 178 -21.58 -19.34 -13.46
N PRO A 179 -22.71 -19.32 -12.72
CA PRO A 179 -23.65 -18.18 -12.74
C PRO A 179 -22.99 -16.86 -12.37
N ALA A 180 -22.08 -16.86 -11.41
CA ALA A 180 -21.33 -15.67 -10.99
C ALA A 180 -20.48 -15.10 -12.14
N ILE A 181 -19.64 -15.94 -12.78
CA ILE A 181 -18.78 -15.54 -13.91
C ILE A 181 -19.62 -15.05 -15.11
N GLU A 182 -20.69 -15.78 -15.46
CA GLU A 182 -21.59 -15.36 -16.54
C GLU A 182 -22.28 -14.03 -16.24
N GLY A 183 -22.66 -13.80 -14.97
CA GLY A 183 -23.20 -12.51 -14.49
C GLY A 183 -22.20 -11.37 -14.68
N VAL A 184 -20.95 -11.58 -14.30
CA VAL A 184 -19.87 -10.61 -14.49
C VAL A 184 -19.67 -10.27 -15.96
N ARG A 185 -19.60 -11.26 -16.84
CA ARG A 185 -19.45 -11.03 -18.29
C ARG A 185 -20.58 -10.21 -18.88
N ARG A 186 -21.85 -10.56 -18.54
CA ARG A 186 -23.03 -9.77 -18.98
C ARG A 186 -22.93 -8.33 -18.50
N TYR A 187 -22.56 -8.13 -17.24
CA TYR A 187 -22.40 -6.79 -16.66
C TYR A 187 -21.31 -5.98 -17.36
N LEU A 188 -20.11 -6.54 -17.55
CA LEU A 188 -19.01 -5.86 -18.21
C LEU A 188 -19.33 -5.50 -19.66
N ALA A 189 -19.95 -6.42 -20.40
CA ALA A 189 -20.41 -6.18 -21.77
C ALA A 189 -21.45 -5.05 -21.83
N ALA A 190 -22.43 -5.04 -20.93
CA ALA A 190 -23.46 -4.01 -20.86
C ALA A 190 -22.91 -2.62 -20.49
N LYS A 191 -21.80 -2.58 -19.75
CA LYS A 191 -21.14 -1.32 -19.34
C LYS A 191 -20.01 -0.89 -20.29
N GLY A 192 -19.66 -1.70 -21.28
CA GLY A 192 -18.51 -1.44 -22.16
C GLY A 192 -17.17 -1.36 -21.39
N LYS A 193 -17.04 -2.13 -20.30
CA LYS A 193 -15.84 -2.12 -19.45
C LYS A 193 -15.00 -3.36 -19.69
N THR A 194 -13.68 -3.16 -19.70
CA THR A 194 -12.67 -4.24 -19.69
C THR A 194 -11.81 -4.06 -18.45
N ILE A 195 -12.09 -4.85 -17.41
CA ILE A 195 -11.30 -4.90 -16.18
C ILE A 195 -11.03 -6.37 -15.82
N PRO A 196 -9.90 -6.69 -15.18
CA PRO A 196 -9.54 -8.06 -14.82
C PRO A 196 -10.60 -8.73 -13.93
N ILE A 197 -10.70 -10.05 -14.08
CA ILE A 197 -11.60 -10.90 -13.29
C ILE A 197 -10.76 -11.89 -12.49
N GLU A 198 -10.91 -11.85 -11.19
CA GLU A 198 -10.36 -12.81 -10.24
C GLU A 198 -11.49 -13.59 -9.58
N CYS A 199 -11.28 -14.91 -9.42
CA CYS A 199 -12.22 -15.81 -8.78
C CYS A 199 -11.56 -16.56 -7.63
N GLU A 200 -12.14 -16.44 -6.44
CA GLU A 200 -11.78 -17.21 -5.26
C GLU A 200 -12.33 -18.63 -5.37
N VAL A 201 -11.51 -19.62 -5.06
CA VAL A 201 -11.87 -21.04 -5.07
C VAL A 201 -11.56 -21.68 -3.72
N ARG A 202 -12.40 -22.62 -3.31
CA ARG A 202 -12.32 -23.31 -2.01
C ARG A 202 -11.92 -24.78 -2.15
N THR A 203 -12.03 -25.33 -3.37
CA THR A 203 -11.71 -26.72 -3.67
C THR A 203 -10.97 -26.85 -5.00
N LEU A 204 -10.40 -28.03 -5.26
CA LEU A 204 -9.78 -28.32 -6.58
C LEU A 204 -10.82 -28.47 -7.69
N GLU A 205 -12.03 -28.87 -7.35
CA GLU A 205 -13.17 -29.01 -8.26
C GLU A 205 -13.65 -27.64 -8.73
N ASP A 206 -13.62 -26.62 -7.86
CA ASP A 206 -13.97 -25.24 -8.23
C ASP A 206 -13.11 -24.73 -9.40
N ILE A 207 -11.84 -25.14 -9.48
CA ILE A 207 -10.93 -24.77 -10.57
C ILE A 207 -11.46 -25.29 -11.92
N ASP A 208 -12.03 -26.50 -11.96
CA ASP A 208 -12.64 -27.04 -13.17
C ASP A 208 -13.87 -26.22 -13.59
N GLU A 209 -14.70 -25.80 -12.62
CA GLU A 209 -15.86 -24.96 -12.89
C GLU A 209 -15.46 -23.57 -13.42
N VAL A 210 -14.41 -22.95 -12.85
CA VAL A 210 -13.85 -21.67 -13.33
C VAL A 210 -13.43 -21.82 -14.79
N PHE A 211 -12.69 -22.88 -15.14
CA PHE A 211 -12.24 -23.08 -16.50
C PHE A 211 -13.37 -23.46 -17.46
N ALA A 212 -14.36 -24.21 -17.00
CA ALA A 212 -15.55 -24.52 -17.79
C ALA A 212 -16.39 -23.25 -18.09
N ALA A 213 -16.44 -22.30 -17.15
CA ALA A 213 -17.07 -21.01 -17.37
C ALA A 213 -16.20 -20.09 -18.25
N GLY A 214 -14.86 -20.09 -18.05
CA GLY A 214 -13.85 -19.31 -18.79
C GLY A 214 -13.87 -17.80 -18.53
N GLY A 215 -12.85 -17.09 -19.00
CA GLY A 215 -12.78 -15.62 -18.93
C GLY A 215 -12.42 -15.07 -17.53
N VAL A 216 -11.65 -15.84 -16.76
CA VAL A 216 -11.05 -15.43 -15.49
C VAL A 216 -9.55 -15.24 -15.71
N ASP A 217 -9.01 -14.12 -15.26
CA ASP A 217 -7.61 -13.74 -15.43
C ASP A 217 -6.72 -14.28 -14.30
N ARG A 218 -7.29 -14.44 -13.08
CA ARG A 218 -6.61 -14.94 -11.89
C ARG A 218 -7.52 -15.83 -11.06
N ILE A 219 -6.96 -16.90 -10.50
CA ILE A 219 -7.62 -17.75 -9.51
C ILE A 219 -6.94 -17.56 -8.16
N MET A 220 -7.74 -17.24 -7.13
CA MET A 220 -7.28 -17.13 -5.75
C MET A 220 -7.62 -18.42 -4.99
N PHE A 221 -6.60 -19.09 -4.46
CA PHE A 221 -6.74 -20.24 -3.58
C PHE A 221 -6.97 -19.76 -2.15
N ASP A 222 -8.21 -19.82 -1.69
CA ASP A 222 -8.56 -19.32 -0.36
C ASP A 222 -8.37 -20.41 0.70
N ASN A 223 -7.53 -20.12 1.69
CA ASN A 223 -7.21 -20.99 2.81
C ASN A 223 -6.74 -22.42 2.43
N PHE A 224 -6.12 -22.58 1.24
CA PHE A 224 -5.51 -23.85 0.86
C PHE A 224 -4.27 -24.13 1.71
N THR A 225 -4.00 -25.41 1.98
CA THR A 225 -2.70 -25.84 2.52
C THR A 225 -1.63 -25.78 1.42
N PRO A 226 -0.32 -25.75 1.75
CA PRO A 226 0.73 -25.83 0.72
C PRO A 226 0.59 -27.05 -0.18
N GLU A 227 0.18 -28.21 0.35
CA GLU A 227 -0.06 -29.42 -0.45
C GLU A 227 -1.19 -29.22 -1.46
N MET A 228 -2.34 -28.67 -1.00
CA MET A 228 -3.45 -28.35 -1.92
C MET A 228 -3.05 -27.29 -2.93
N THR A 229 -2.29 -26.27 -2.52
CA THR A 229 -1.79 -25.21 -3.40
C THR A 229 -0.94 -25.78 -4.52
N ARG A 230 -0.02 -26.72 -4.25
CA ARG A 230 0.80 -27.38 -5.27
C ARG A 230 -0.06 -28.09 -6.31
N ARG A 231 -1.03 -28.89 -5.86
CA ARG A 231 -1.98 -29.59 -6.74
C ARG A 231 -2.83 -28.60 -7.56
N ALA A 232 -3.23 -27.48 -6.95
CA ALA A 232 -3.99 -26.43 -7.63
C ALA A 232 -3.15 -25.75 -8.73
N VAL A 233 -1.89 -25.40 -8.45
CA VAL A 233 -0.97 -24.82 -9.43
C VAL A 233 -0.74 -25.79 -10.61
N GLU A 234 -0.51 -27.08 -10.33
CA GLU A 234 -0.40 -28.12 -11.36
C GLU A 234 -1.68 -28.20 -12.20
N LYS A 235 -2.84 -28.15 -11.57
CA LYS A 235 -4.15 -28.18 -12.23
C LYS A 235 -4.42 -26.94 -13.08
N VAL A 236 -4.04 -25.75 -12.61
CA VAL A 236 -4.13 -24.50 -13.38
C VAL A 236 -3.19 -24.54 -14.59
N ALA A 237 -2.01 -25.15 -14.47
CA ALA A 237 -1.05 -25.37 -15.55
C ALA A 237 -0.74 -24.10 -16.38
N GLY A 238 -0.64 -22.94 -15.74
CA GLY A 238 -0.30 -21.66 -16.38
C GLY A 238 -1.40 -21.05 -17.27
N ARG A 239 -2.63 -21.54 -17.19
CA ARG A 239 -3.76 -21.02 -18.00
C ARG A 239 -4.24 -19.64 -17.57
N CYS A 240 -3.99 -19.26 -16.32
CA CYS A 240 -4.22 -17.94 -15.76
C CYS A 240 -3.25 -17.68 -14.60
N GLU A 241 -3.23 -16.48 -14.06
CA GLU A 241 -2.46 -16.17 -12.86
C GLU A 241 -3.03 -16.90 -11.63
N THR A 242 -2.17 -17.17 -10.64
CA THR A 242 -2.51 -17.86 -9.40
C THR A 242 -2.14 -17.03 -8.20
N GLU A 243 -3.04 -16.97 -7.21
CA GLU A 243 -2.82 -16.27 -5.94
C GLU A 243 -3.14 -17.20 -4.77
N SER A 244 -2.27 -17.25 -3.76
CA SER A 244 -2.58 -17.84 -2.46
C SER A 244 -3.01 -16.76 -1.48
N SER A 245 -4.11 -17.01 -0.77
CA SER A 245 -4.68 -16.11 0.25
C SER A 245 -5.18 -16.90 1.47
N GLY A 246 -5.38 -16.20 2.58
CA GLY A 246 -5.92 -16.76 3.82
C GLY A 246 -4.85 -17.20 4.82
N GLY A 247 -4.74 -16.48 5.95
CA GLY A 247 -3.89 -16.84 7.10
C GLY A 247 -2.39 -16.94 6.85
N ILE A 248 -1.88 -16.50 5.69
CA ILE A 248 -0.46 -16.61 5.33
C ILE A 248 0.35 -15.57 6.11
N THR A 249 1.39 -16.03 6.81
CA THR A 249 2.28 -15.25 7.65
C THR A 249 3.69 -15.19 7.07
N LEU A 250 4.56 -14.35 7.62
CA LEU A 250 5.97 -14.30 7.25
C LEU A 250 6.69 -15.66 7.40
N SER A 251 6.29 -16.47 8.39
CA SER A 251 6.90 -17.79 8.61
C SER A 251 6.42 -18.84 7.61
N THR A 252 5.18 -18.78 7.14
CA THR A 252 4.58 -19.79 6.26
C THR A 252 4.60 -19.45 4.78
N MET A 253 4.76 -18.16 4.40
CA MET A 253 4.61 -17.70 3.03
C MET A 253 5.55 -18.38 2.03
N ARG A 254 6.76 -18.78 2.47
CA ARG A 254 7.73 -19.44 1.59
C ARG A 254 7.25 -20.80 1.13
N ASP A 255 6.57 -21.56 1.99
CA ASP A 255 6.02 -22.86 1.66
C ASP A 255 4.98 -22.78 0.54
N TYR A 256 4.15 -21.71 0.56
CA TYR A 256 3.19 -21.41 -0.52
C TYR A 256 3.90 -20.96 -1.81
N ALA A 257 4.90 -20.11 -1.69
CA ALA A 257 5.66 -19.62 -2.85
C ALA A 257 6.40 -20.76 -3.58
N GLU A 258 6.95 -21.71 -2.84
CA GLU A 258 7.63 -22.90 -3.39
C GLU A 258 6.65 -23.87 -4.10
N CYS A 259 5.33 -23.70 -3.91
CA CYS A 259 4.32 -24.39 -4.73
C CYS A 259 4.21 -23.81 -6.15
N GLY A 260 4.79 -22.62 -6.40
CA GLY A 260 4.84 -22.03 -7.73
C GLY A 260 3.68 -21.10 -8.05
N VAL A 261 2.97 -20.55 -7.05
CA VAL A 261 1.97 -19.49 -7.26
C VAL A 261 2.63 -18.21 -7.78
N ASP A 262 1.89 -17.41 -8.54
CA ASP A 262 2.38 -16.13 -9.03
C ASP A 262 2.36 -15.06 -7.94
N PHE A 263 1.34 -15.11 -7.06
CA PHE A 263 1.13 -14.12 -6.01
C PHE A 263 0.77 -14.73 -4.66
N ILE A 264 1.12 -14.00 -3.61
CA ILE A 264 0.64 -14.25 -2.24
C ILE A 264 0.13 -12.92 -1.67
N SER A 265 -1.15 -12.84 -1.33
CA SER A 265 -1.71 -11.64 -0.69
C SER A 265 -1.58 -11.70 0.83
N VAL A 266 -1.09 -10.60 1.40
CA VAL A 266 -0.79 -10.48 2.83
C VAL A 266 -1.40 -9.19 3.39
N GLY A 267 -2.48 -9.32 4.16
CA GLY A 267 -3.12 -8.16 4.79
C GLY A 267 -2.23 -7.47 5.84
N ALA A 268 -1.38 -8.25 6.52
CA ALA A 268 -0.48 -7.72 7.54
C ALA A 268 0.46 -6.61 7.05
N LEU A 269 0.74 -6.53 5.73
CA LEU A 269 1.58 -5.45 5.17
C LEU A 269 1.07 -4.05 5.52
N THR A 270 -0.25 -3.89 5.72
CA THR A 270 -0.88 -2.58 5.92
C THR A 270 -1.62 -2.43 7.23
N HIS A 271 -2.13 -3.53 7.84
CA HIS A 271 -2.92 -3.44 9.07
C HIS A 271 -2.16 -3.84 10.35
N GLN A 272 -0.96 -4.42 10.25
CA GLN A 272 -0.13 -4.81 11.40
C GLN A 272 1.28 -4.26 11.28
N ILE A 273 1.40 -2.96 11.04
CA ILE A 273 2.69 -2.29 10.88
C ILE A 273 3.14 -1.63 12.18
N LYS A 274 4.46 -1.51 12.32
CA LYS A 274 5.10 -0.63 13.30
C LYS A 274 5.66 0.58 12.55
N SER A 275 5.22 1.77 12.92
CA SER A 275 5.75 3.02 12.36
C SER A 275 7.26 3.13 12.58
N LEU A 276 7.97 3.65 11.60
CA LEU A 276 9.42 3.90 11.69
C LEU A 276 9.67 5.22 12.43
N ASP A 277 10.46 5.20 13.50
CA ASP A 277 10.69 6.40 14.30
C ASP A 277 11.57 7.44 13.56
N MET A 278 11.09 8.67 13.52
CA MET A 278 11.72 9.83 12.88
C MET A 278 11.48 11.09 13.69
N SER A 279 12.32 12.10 13.50
CA SER A 279 12.08 13.43 14.06
C SER A 279 12.52 14.54 13.11
N LEU A 280 11.76 15.62 13.07
CA LEU A 280 12.14 16.87 12.44
C LEU A 280 12.85 17.74 13.49
N LYS A 281 14.06 18.25 13.19
CA LYS A 281 14.89 19.00 14.13
C LYS A 281 15.42 20.27 13.51
N ALA A 282 15.38 21.36 14.25
CA ALA A 282 16.04 22.60 13.87
C ALA A 282 17.54 22.37 13.63
N CYS A 283 18.09 23.02 12.63
CA CYS A 283 19.52 23.01 12.31
C CYS A 283 19.93 24.39 11.78
N GLU A 284 21.24 24.64 11.80
CA GLU A 284 21.85 25.84 11.22
C GLU A 284 21.92 25.75 9.69
#